data_58fa4664177c0ffee24a62f3bd635bc5
#
_entry.id   58fa4664177c0ffee24a62f3bd635bc5
#
_cell.length_a   1.000
_cell.length_b   1.000
_cell.length_c   1.000
_cell.angle_alpha   90.00
_cell.angle_beta   90.00
_cell.angle_gamma   90.00
#
_symmetry.space_group_name_H-M   'P 1'
#
loop_
_entity.id
_entity.type
_entity.pdbx_description
1 polymer ?
#
loop_
_entity_poly.entity_id
_entity_poly.type
_entity_poly.pdbx_seq_one_letter_code
_entity_poly.pdbx_strand_id
1 'polypeptide(L)'
;FLKNNFSFIKKIILWTGVLNSLKNNYLIKNVDEIFTSCKTIYDKLKLVKKVQLIYFAFDKNILKNIKDGEKKHEIIFLGNIFLERELHGKRSEILNYLTKKHKINFFSNLKNYSFKNFLKNFVYKFFKLSEYKNFNFFKEINFYNNLYELKKINQSNNLYGLKQFEKLSQYWMILNIHANNINCSSNIRLFEATGVGSCLFTENSKNISDLFDKNKEIISFENKEDLNEKINYLKKNQLEIEKIGKNAQKKVLKKHIFEERILEFESKIKDGI
;
A
#
# COMPACT_ATOMS: atom_id res chain seq x y z
N PHE A 1 -14.84 27.64 12.46
CA PHE A 1 -15.61 27.15 13.61
C PHE A 1 -14.68 26.76 14.77
N LEU A 2 -13.74 25.82 14.62
CA LEU A 2 -12.91 25.31 15.72
C LEU A 2 -12.09 26.42 16.40
N LYS A 3 -11.33 27.21 15.67
CA LYS A 3 -10.51 28.30 16.25
C LYS A 3 -11.35 29.41 16.87
N ASN A 4 -12.54 29.69 16.32
CA ASN A 4 -13.41 30.74 16.82
C ASN A 4 -14.12 30.35 18.13
N ASN A 5 -14.33 29.06 18.36
CA ASN A 5 -14.99 28.55 19.57
C ASN A 5 -14.03 28.06 20.66
N PHE A 6 -12.76 27.78 20.26
CA PHE A 6 -11.73 27.24 21.14
C PHE A 6 -10.43 28.02 20.98
N SER A 7 -10.27 29.10 21.74
CA SER A 7 -9.14 30.02 21.67
C SER A 7 -7.76 29.39 21.91
N PHE A 8 -7.74 28.24 22.58
CA PHE A 8 -6.50 27.47 22.81
C PHE A 8 -5.98 26.72 21.56
N ILE A 9 -6.82 26.55 20.51
CA ILE A 9 -6.39 25.91 19.26
C ILE A 9 -5.53 26.88 18.46
N LYS A 10 -4.23 26.64 18.45
CA LYS A 10 -3.26 27.46 17.69
C LYS A 10 -3.19 27.05 16.22
N LYS A 11 -3.27 25.74 15.92
CA LYS A 11 -3.05 25.21 14.59
C LYS A 11 -3.95 24.02 14.29
N ILE A 12 -4.49 23.94 13.07
CA ILE A 12 -5.28 22.83 12.56
C ILE A 12 -4.51 22.19 11.41
N ILE A 13 -4.16 20.91 11.57
CA ILE A 13 -3.41 20.15 10.58
C ILE A 13 -4.31 19.05 10.00
N LEU A 14 -4.39 18.96 8.68
CA LEU A 14 -5.05 17.87 7.98
C LEU A 14 -4.03 16.82 7.57
N TRP A 15 -4.17 15.59 8.05
CA TRP A 15 -3.42 14.45 7.52
C TRP A 15 -4.22 13.77 6.42
N THR A 16 -3.64 13.61 5.21
CA THR A 16 -4.29 12.94 4.08
C THR A 16 -3.31 12.08 3.28
N GLY A 17 -3.71 10.84 2.98
CA GLY A 17 -2.98 9.92 2.09
C GLY A 17 -3.74 9.60 0.80
N VAL A 18 -4.93 10.17 0.59
CA VAL A 18 -5.81 9.84 -0.54
C VAL A 18 -6.26 11.09 -1.32
N LEU A 19 -6.31 10.95 -2.65
CA LEU A 19 -6.70 12.06 -3.55
C LEU A 19 -8.19 12.44 -3.41
N ASN A 20 -9.06 11.52 -3.02
CA ASN A 20 -10.50 11.80 -2.93
C ASN A 20 -10.85 12.80 -1.83
N SER A 21 -10.07 12.87 -0.76
CA SER A 21 -10.24 13.90 0.28
C SER A 21 -9.97 15.31 -0.24
N LEU A 22 -9.22 15.44 -1.34
CA LEU A 22 -8.88 16.73 -1.96
C LEU A 22 -10.00 17.30 -2.84
N LYS A 23 -11.03 16.53 -3.15
CA LYS A 23 -12.22 17.05 -3.86
C LYS A 23 -13.03 17.99 -2.97
N ASN A 24 -12.84 17.92 -1.67
CA ASN A 24 -13.49 18.81 -0.71
C ASN A 24 -12.63 20.06 -0.46
N ASN A 25 -12.79 21.06 -1.31
CA ASN A 25 -12.11 22.36 -1.16
C ASN A 25 -12.35 23.02 0.19
N TYR A 26 -13.47 22.69 0.87
CA TYR A 26 -13.79 23.23 2.20
C TYR A 26 -12.76 22.80 3.25
N LEU A 27 -12.39 21.51 3.30
CA LEU A 27 -11.39 21.03 4.25
C LEU A 27 -10.02 21.68 4.00
N ILE A 28 -9.60 21.76 2.72
CA ILE A 28 -8.31 22.38 2.37
C ILE A 28 -8.24 23.85 2.76
N LYS A 29 -9.34 24.58 2.55
CA LYS A 29 -9.41 26.02 2.90
C LYS A 29 -9.36 26.28 4.40
N ASN A 30 -9.96 25.40 5.21
CA ASN A 30 -10.18 25.61 6.64
C ASN A 30 -9.12 24.96 7.56
N VAL A 31 -8.02 24.47 7.02
CA VAL A 31 -6.86 23.99 7.78
C VAL A 31 -5.67 24.93 7.60
N ASP A 32 -4.76 24.97 8.55
CA ASP A 32 -3.55 25.79 8.46
C ASP A 32 -2.49 25.11 7.59
N GLU A 33 -2.38 23.81 7.72
CA GLU A 33 -1.34 23.02 7.06
C GLU A 33 -1.83 21.61 6.73
N ILE A 34 -1.24 21.00 5.70
CA ILE A 34 -1.56 19.65 5.26
C ILE A 34 -0.33 18.77 5.38
N PHE A 35 -0.46 17.61 6.00
CA PHE A 35 0.54 16.57 6.04
C PHE A 35 0.11 15.41 5.15
N THR A 36 1.02 14.89 4.36
CA THR A 36 0.74 13.77 3.46
C THR A 36 1.94 12.83 3.35
N SER A 37 1.65 11.54 3.21
CA SER A 37 2.67 10.53 2.86
C SER A 37 2.82 10.35 1.33
N CYS A 38 1.98 10.98 0.52
CA CYS A 38 1.95 10.81 -0.92
C CYS A 38 2.61 11.97 -1.65
N LYS A 39 3.75 11.69 -2.29
CA LYS A 39 4.50 12.68 -3.08
C LYS A 39 3.64 13.37 -4.14
N THR A 40 2.76 12.62 -4.81
CA THR A 40 1.85 13.18 -5.83
C THR A 40 0.86 14.19 -5.22
N ILE A 41 0.38 13.95 -4.01
CA ILE A 41 -0.49 14.89 -3.29
C ILE A 41 0.31 16.11 -2.86
N TYR A 42 1.49 15.91 -2.30
CA TYR A 42 2.41 16.98 -1.93
C TYR A 42 2.68 17.92 -3.12
N ASP A 43 3.08 17.37 -4.28
CA ASP A 43 3.41 18.16 -5.46
C ASP A 43 2.22 18.96 -6.01
N LYS A 44 1.00 18.44 -5.87
CA LYS A 44 -0.23 19.14 -6.29
C LYS A 44 -0.63 20.28 -5.36
N LEU A 45 -0.47 20.07 -4.05
CA LEU A 45 -1.01 20.99 -3.06
C LEU A 45 0.00 22.07 -2.60
N LYS A 46 1.29 21.81 -2.70
CA LYS A 46 2.34 22.75 -2.25
C LYS A 46 2.27 24.13 -2.91
N LEU A 47 1.60 24.24 -4.07
CA LEU A 47 1.40 25.51 -4.77
C LEU A 47 0.22 26.34 -4.22
N VAL A 48 -0.67 25.71 -3.48
CA VAL A 48 -1.93 26.36 -3.01
C VAL A 48 -2.07 26.37 -1.49
N LYS A 49 -1.25 25.59 -0.78
CA LYS A 49 -1.30 25.48 0.69
C LYS A 49 0.07 25.08 1.24
N LYS A 50 0.33 25.39 2.52
CA LYS A 50 1.49 24.83 3.23
C LYS A 50 1.28 23.32 3.38
N VAL A 51 2.16 22.52 2.77
CA VAL A 51 2.09 21.06 2.77
C VAL A 51 3.42 20.48 3.20
N GLN A 52 3.38 19.46 4.05
CA GLN A 52 4.54 18.69 4.47
C GLN A 52 4.44 17.26 3.96
N LEU A 53 5.53 16.76 3.40
CA LEU A 53 5.68 15.36 3.04
C LEU A 53 6.30 14.61 4.22
N ILE A 54 5.56 13.63 4.76
CA ILE A 54 6.02 12.76 5.84
C ILE A 54 5.61 11.33 5.50
N TYR A 55 6.58 10.48 5.25
CA TYR A 55 6.32 9.07 4.96
C TYR A 55 5.94 8.29 6.21
N PHE A 56 5.32 7.12 6.04
CA PHE A 56 5.13 6.15 7.11
C PHE A 56 6.49 5.64 7.64
N ALA A 57 6.43 4.95 8.76
CA ALA A 57 7.60 4.38 9.40
C ALA A 57 7.30 2.98 9.95
N PHE A 58 8.34 2.27 10.34
CA PHE A 58 8.29 0.96 10.98
C PHE A 58 8.55 1.10 12.48
N ASP A 59 7.76 0.40 13.29
CA ASP A 59 8.07 0.26 14.72
C ASP A 59 9.09 -0.86 14.92
N LYS A 60 10.33 -0.49 15.25
CA LYS A 60 11.39 -1.47 15.50
C LYS A 60 11.13 -2.41 16.67
N ASN A 61 10.25 -2.01 17.62
CA ASN A 61 9.89 -2.86 18.77
C ASN A 61 9.08 -4.09 18.34
N ILE A 62 8.46 -4.06 17.16
CA ILE A 62 7.79 -5.22 16.57
C ILE A 62 8.76 -6.41 16.47
N LEU A 63 10.03 -6.18 16.12
CA LEU A 63 11.02 -7.24 15.98
C LEU A 63 11.29 -8.00 17.27
N LYS A 64 11.09 -7.38 18.44
CA LYS A 64 11.21 -8.03 19.74
C LYS A 64 10.03 -8.96 20.06
N ASN A 65 8.90 -8.74 19.40
CA ASN A 65 7.63 -9.41 19.70
C ASN A 65 7.23 -10.44 18.64
N ILE A 66 7.88 -10.48 17.49
CA ILE A 66 7.71 -11.53 16.49
C ILE A 66 8.72 -12.64 16.72
N LYS A 67 8.30 -13.89 16.49
CA LYS A 67 9.19 -15.04 16.65
C LYS A 67 10.21 -15.07 15.53
N ASP A 68 11.47 -15.20 15.89
CA ASP A 68 12.50 -15.55 14.93
C ASP A 68 12.26 -16.98 14.42
N GLY A 69 12.40 -17.16 13.13
CA GLY A 69 12.22 -18.45 12.48
C GLY A 69 12.72 -18.42 11.04
N GLU A 70 12.92 -19.60 10.48
CA GLU A 70 13.30 -19.74 9.08
C GLU A 70 12.17 -19.23 8.17
N LYS A 71 12.52 -18.28 7.29
CA LYS A 71 11.57 -17.73 6.32
C LYS A 71 11.42 -18.65 5.12
N LYS A 72 10.19 -18.78 4.64
CA LYS A 72 9.84 -19.53 3.44
C LYS A 72 10.18 -18.76 2.18
N HIS A 73 10.78 -19.43 1.19
CA HIS A 73 11.00 -18.88 -0.14
C HIS A 73 9.71 -18.94 -1.01
N GLU A 74 8.59 -18.59 -0.40
CA GLU A 74 7.28 -18.50 -1.02
C GLU A 74 6.83 -17.04 -1.08
N ILE A 75 5.85 -16.77 -1.94
CA ILE A 75 5.28 -15.44 -2.12
C ILE A 75 4.08 -15.30 -1.20
N ILE A 76 3.98 -14.16 -0.52
CA ILE A 76 2.78 -13.76 0.20
C ILE A 76 2.22 -12.44 -0.33
N PHE A 77 0.90 -12.37 -0.45
CA PHE A 77 0.13 -11.14 -0.57
C PHE A 77 -0.80 -11.01 0.64
N LEU A 78 -0.73 -9.86 1.29
CA LEU A 78 -1.59 -9.51 2.41
C LEU A 78 -2.13 -8.09 2.20
N GLY A 79 -3.45 -7.96 1.97
CA GLY A 79 -4.04 -6.65 1.72
C GLY A 79 -5.52 -6.69 1.34
N ASN A 80 -6.20 -5.56 1.54
CA ASN A 80 -7.60 -5.40 1.16
C ASN A 80 -7.79 -5.39 -0.36
N ILE A 81 -8.91 -5.95 -0.80
CA ILE A 81 -9.42 -5.81 -2.16
C ILE A 81 -10.87 -5.34 -2.06
N PHE A 82 -11.14 -4.17 -2.60
CA PHE A 82 -12.50 -3.60 -2.66
C PHE A 82 -13.21 -4.04 -3.94
N LEU A 83 -14.56 -4.03 -3.91
CA LEU A 83 -15.40 -4.40 -5.04
C LEU A 83 -15.53 -3.27 -6.08
N GLU A 84 -14.59 -2.33 -6.08
CA GLU A 84 -14.53 -1.19 -6.99
C GLU A 84 -13.38 -1.36 -7.96
N ARG A 85 -13.70 -1.62 -9.23
CA ARG A 85 -12.72 -1.82 -10.31
C ARG A 85 -11.80 -0.60 -10.47
N GLU A 86 -12.32 0.59 -10.31
CA GLU A 86 -11.59 1.86 -10.42
C GLU A 86 -10.46 1.95 -9.39
N LEU A 87 -10.64 1.33 -8.22
CA LEU A 87 -9.62 1.30 -7.16
C LEU A 87 -8.71 0.07 -7.26
N HIS A 88 -9.26 -1.11 -7.52
CA HIS A 88 -8.53 -2.36 -7.39
C HIS A 88 -8.54 -3.26 -8.64
N GLY A 89 -8.97 -2.73 -9.80
CA GLY A 89 -8.99 -3.50 -11.04
C GLY A 89 -7.60 -4.01 -11.44
N LYS A 90 -6.60 -3.12 -11.47
CA LYS A 90 -5.21 -3.47 -11.77
C LYS A 90 -4.64 -4.48 -10.75
N ARG A 91 -4.90 -4.24 -9.46
CA ARG A 91 -4.45 -5.16 -8.39
C ARG A 91 -5.02 -6.56 -8.58
N SER A 92 -6.32 -6.69 -8.83
CA SER A 92 -6.97 -7.98 -9.04
C SER A 92 -6.46 -8.69 -10.31
N GLU A 93 -6.19 -7.95 -11.37
CA GLU A 93 -5.64 -8.49 -12.62
C GLU A 93 -4.23 -9.04 -12.41
N ILE A 94 -3.33 -8.27 -11.80
CA ILE A 94 -1.96 -8.70 -11.51
C ILE A 94 -1.96 -9.93 -10.62
N LEU A 95 -2.74 -9.93 -9.53
CA LEU A 95 -2.82 -11.05 -8.61
C LEU A 95 -3.36 -12.30 -9.30
N ASN A 96 -4.46 -12.19 -10.07
CA ASN A 96 -5.03 -13.33 -10.78
C ASN A 96 -4.08 -13.90 -11.85
N TYR A 97 -3.32 -13.04 -12.53
CA TYR A 97 -2.28 -13.47 -13.46
C TYR A 97 -1.17 -14.27 -12.76
N LEU A 98 -0.69 -13.76 -11.61
CA LEU A 98 0.39 -14.40 -10.86
C LEU A 98 -0.05 -15.71 -10.20
N THR A 99 -1.26 -15.80 -9.69
CA THR A 99 -1.77 -17.02 -9.04
C THR A 99 -1.92 -18.22 -9.98
N LYS A 100 -2.02 -17.95 -11.29
CA LYS A 100 -1.99 -18.99 -12.34
C LYS A 100 -0.59 -19.52 -12.63
N LYS A 101 0.46 -18.79 -12.24
CA LYS A 101 1.85 -19.11 -12.54
C LYS A 101 2.67 -19.48 -11.30
N HIS A 102 2.26 -18.97 -10.14
CA HIS A 102 2.95 -19.14 -8.88
C HIS A 102 1.99 -19.49 -7.76
N LYS A 103 2.44 -20.34 -6.83
CA LYS A 103 1.78 -20.52 -5.55
C LYS A 103 1.97 -19.23 -4.73
N ILE A 104 0.87 -18.56 -4.43
CA ILE A 104 0.82 -17.35 -3.61
C ILE A 104 0.03 -17.61 -2.34
N ASN A 105 0.60 -17.29 -1.20
CA ASN A 105 -0.10 -17.29 0.07
C ASN A 105 -0.93 -16.00 0.15
N PHE A 106 -2.24 -16.13 -0.05
CA PHE A 106 -3.12 -15.01 -0.28
C PHE A 106 -4.04 -14.75 0.92
N PHE A 107 -3.96 -13.55 1.50
CA PHE A 107 -4.75 -13.11 2.64
C PHE A 107 -5.44 -11.78 2.33
N SER A 108 -6.75 -11.79 2.32
CA SER A 108 -7.53 -10.58 2.02
C SER A 108 -8.94 -10.64 2.63
N ASN A 109 -9.64 -9.52 2.59
CA ASN A 109 -11.04 -9.41 2.98
C ASN A 109 -12.04 -10.10 2.03
N LEU A 110 -11.58 -10.76 0.96
CA LEU A 110 -12.48 -11.39 -0.04
C LEU A 110 -13.36 -12.49 0.55
N LYS A 111 -12.94 -13.15 1.64
CA LYS A 111 -13.81 -14.10 2.34
C LYS A 111 -15.11 -13.49 2.87
N ASN A 112 -15.09 -12.22 3.21
CA ASN A 112 -16.25 -11.50 3.73
C ASN A 112 -17.31 -11.21 2.67
N TYR A 113 -16.98 -11.34 1.38
CA TYR A 113 -17.91 -11.08 0.30
C TYR A 113 -18.59 -12.37 -0.16
N SER A 114 -19.94 -12.39 -0.13
CA SER A 114 -20.73 -13.45 -0.74
C SER A 114 -20.89 -13.22 -2.25
N PHE A 115 -21.31 -14.26 -2.97
CA PHE A 115 -21.68 -14.10 -4.39
C PHE A 115 -22.79 -13.04 -4.56
N LYS A 116 -23.73 -12.96 -3.62
CA LYS A 116 -24.77 -11.93 -3.57
C LYS A 116 -24.19 -10.52 -3.52
N ASN A 117 -23.09 -10.29 -2.79
CA ASN A 117 -22.40 -8.99 -2.75
C ASN A 117 -21.83 -8.62 -4.13
N PHE A 118 -21.23 -9.58 -4.83
CA PHE A 118 -20.71 -9.35 -6.17
C PHE A 118 -21.83 -9.00 -7.14
N LEU A 119 -22.90 -9.78 -7.15
CA LEU A 119 -24.05 -9.54 -8.02
C LEU A 119 -24.72 -8.20 -7.69
N LYS A 120 -24.96 -7.90 -6.41
CA LYS A 120 -25.54 -6.62 -5.99
C LYS A 120 -24.73 -5.42 -6.48
N ASN A 121 -23.41 -5.45 -6.33
CA ASN A 121 -22.54 -4.36 -6.79
C ASN A 121 -22.52 -4.23 -8.31
N PHE A 122 -22.51 -5.36 -9.03
CA PHE A 122 -22.54 -5.38 -10.47
C PHE A 122 -23.84 -4.75 -10.98
N VAL A 123 -24.99 -5.21 -10.45
CA VAL A 123 -26.34 -4.70 -10.80
C VAL A 123 -26.45 -3.21 -10.46
N TYR A 124 -25.99 -2.79 -9.28
CA TYR A 124 -26.00 -1.39 -8.87
C TYR A 124 -25.23 -0.50 -9.87
N LYS A 125 -24.03 -0.91 -10.27
CA LYS A 125 -23.23 -0.18 -11.26
C LYS A 125 -23.91 -0.17 -12.63
N PHE A 126 -24.54 -1.27 -13.02
CA PHE A 126 -25.26 -1.37 -14.29
C PHE A 126 -26.43 -0.38 -14.36
N PHE A 127 -27.23 -0.27 -13.31
CA PHE A 127 -28.36 0.66 -13.28
C PHE A 127 -27.95 2.13 -13.08
N LYS A 128 -26.79 2.39 -12.49
CA LYS A 128 -26.26 3.75 -12.32
C LYS A 128 -25.24 4.16 -13.40
N LEU A 129 -25.41 3.68 -14.60
CA LEU A 129 -24.50 3.93 -15.74
C LEU A 129 -24.19 5.42 -15.97
N SER A 130 -25.17 6.31 -15.74
CA SER A 130 -25.00 7.76 -15.89
C SER A 130 -24.02 8.37 -14.89
N GLU A 131 -23.83 7.76 -13.73
CA GLU A 131 -22.89 8.19 -12.70
C GLU A 131 -21.46 7.63 -12.94
N TYR A 132 -21.35 6.54 -13.72
CA TYR A 132 -20.09 5.86 -14.01
C TYR A 132 -19.64 6.14 -15.45
N LYS A 133 -19.04 7.31 -15.67
CA LYS A 133 -18.54 7.77 -17.00
C LYS A 133 -17.69 6.74 -17.78
N ASN A 134 -17.11 5.75 -17.09
CA ASN A 134 -16.21 4.74 -17.65
C ASN A 134 -16.75 3.30 -17.47
N PHE A 135 -18.08 3.13 -17.38
CA PHE A 135 -18.63 1.78 -17.28
C PHE A 135 -18.37 1.00 -18.58
N ASN A 136 -17.71 -0.13 -18.46
CA ASN A 136 -17.49 -1.08 -19.53
C ASN A 136 -17.88 -2.47 -19.03
N PHE A 137 -18.94 -3.02 -19.59
CA PHE A 137 -19.55 -4.27 -19.17
C PHE A 137 -18.56 -5.44 -19.13
N PHE A 138 -17.78 -5.62 -20.19
CA PHE A 138 -16.79 -6.71 -20.24
C PHE A 138 -15.64 -6.54 -19.22
N LYS A 139 -15.19 -5.31 -19.00
CA LYS A 139 -14.18 -5.03 -17.98
C LYS A 139 -14.71 -5.28 -16.57
N GLU A 140 -15.97 -4.98 -16.30
CA GLU A 140 -16.60 -5.27 -15.01
C GLU A 140 -16.74 -6.79 -14.79
N ILE A 141 -17.22 -7.54 -15.79
CA ILE A 141 -17.30 -9.00 -15.71
C ILE A 141 -15.93 -9.59 -15.44
N ASN A 142 -14.91 -9.21 -16.20
CA ASN A 142 -13.55 -9.70 -15.98
C ASN A 142 -13.01 -9.37 -14.59
N PHE A 143 -13.32 -8.18 -14.07
CA PHE A 143 -12.94 -7.80 -12.71
C PHE A 143 -13.58 -8.71 -11.68
N TYR A 144 -14.90 -8.94 -11.74
CA TYR A 144 -15.58 -9.82 -10.79
C TYR A 144 -15.17 -11.28 -10.93
N ASN A 145 -14.87 -11.76 -12.14
CA ASN A 145 -14.30 -13.09 -12.35
C ASN A 145 -12.92 -13.20 -11.68
N ASN A 146 -12.05 -12.20 -11.84
CA ASN A 146 -10.76 -12.17 -11.15
C ASN A 146 -10.93 -12.22 -9.63
N LEU A 147 -11.87 -11.46 -9.08
CA LEU A 147 -12.14 -11.48 -7.63
C LEU A 147 -12.67 -12.84 -7.16
N TYR A 148 -13.50 -13.49 -7.95
CA TYR A 148 -14.03 -14.83 -7.63
C TYR A 148 -12.92 -15.87 -7.60
N GLU A 149 -12.01 -15.88 -8.58
CA GLU A 149 -10.86 -16.79 -8.59
C GLU A 149 -9.92 -16.51 -7.40
N LEU A 150 -9.62 -15.25 -7.12
CA LEU A 150 -8.82 -14.88 -5.95
C LEU A 150 -9.47 -15.27 -4.63
N LYS A 151 -10.80 -15.21 -4.55
CA LYS A 151 -11.54 -15.67 -3.35
C LYS A 151 -11.36 -17.15 -3.09
N LYS A 152 -11.31 -18.01 -4.12
CA LYS A 152 -11.13 -19.46 -3.97
C LYS A 152 -9.81 -19.81 -3.27
N ILE A 153 -8.75 -19.06 -3.57
CA ILE A 153 -7.40 -19.28 -3.01
C ILE A 153 -7.15 -18.50 -1.73
N ASN A 154 -8.07 -17.63 -1.31
CA ASN A 154 -7.91 -16.81 -0.13
C ASN A 154 -7.91 -17.64 1.15
N GLN A 155 -6.75 -17.70 1.82
CA GLN A 155 -6.54 -18.58 2.98
C GLN A 155 -7.32 -18.12 4.21
N SER A 156 -7.34 -16.81 4.48
CA SER A 156 -8.08 -16.22 5.59
C SER A 156 -8.37 -14.74 5.35
N ASN A 157 -9.16 -14.15 6.26
CA ASN A 157 -9.32 -12.70 6.32
C ASN A 157 -7.98 -11.99 6.57
N ASN A 158 -7.97 -10.68 6.35
CA ASN A 158 -6.80 -9.87 6.67
C ASN A 158 -6.38 -10.06 8.13
N LEU A 159 -5.07 -10.01 8.30
CA LEU A 159 -4.43 -9.99 9.59
C LEU A 159 -4.11 -8.55 9.96
N TYR A 160 -4.18 -8.24 11.26
CA TYR A 160 -3.91 -6.91 11.80
C TYR A 160 -2.98 -7.00 13.02
N GLY A 161 -2.34 -5.87 13.34
CA GLY A 161 -1.44 -5.76 14.48
C GLY A 161 -0.28 -6.75 14.41
N LEU A 162 0.13 -7.27 15.55
CA LEU A 162 1.29 -8.17 15.65
C LEU A 162 1.17 -9.41 14.76
N LYS A 163 -0.03 -10.01 14.67
CA LYS A 163 -0.27 -11.19 13.81
C LYS A 163 0.04 -10.94 12.33
N GLN A 164 -0.12 -9.71 11.85
CA GLN A 164 0.25 -9.33 10.50
C GLN A 164 1.77 -9.40 10.32
N PHE A 165 2.53 -8.85 11.26
CA PHE A 165 4.00 -8.85 11.22
C PHE A 165 4.57 -10.25 11.39
N GLU A 166 4.02 -11.04 12.31
CA GLU A 166 4.36 -12.46 12.46
C GLU A 166 4.17 -13.23 11.15
N LYS A 167 3.07 -12.91 10.43
CA LYS A 167 2.82 -13.55 9.14
C LYS A 167 3.79 -13.08 8.06
N LEU A 168 4.05 -11.79 7.96
CA LEU A 168 4.99 -11.24 6.98
C LEU A 168 6.42 -11.75 7.22
N SER A 169 6.85 -11.84 8.48
CA SER A 169 8.20 -12.30 8.84
C SER A 169 8.49 -13.76 8.46
N GLN A 170 7.46 -14.56 8.20
CA GLN A 170 7.59 -15.96 7.77
C GLN A 170 7.94 -16.13 6.28
N TYR A 171 8.00 -15.06 5.49
CA TYR A 171 8.19 -15.13 4.05
C TYR A 171 9.29 -14.21 3.57
N TRP A 172 10.11 -14.70 2.63
CA TRP A 172 11.11 -13.86 1.98
C TRP A 172 10.53 -12.94 0.90
N MET A 173 9.45 -13.32 0.21
CA MET A 173 8.89 -12.56 -0.91
C MET A 173 7.51 -11.99 -0.57
N ILE A 174 7.41 -10.68 -0.49
CA ILE A 174 6.16 -9.98 -0.20
C ILE A 174 5.74 -9.15 -1.41
N LEU A 175 4.48 -9.32 -1.86
CA LEU A 175 3.89 -8.51 -2.92
C LEU A 175 3.21 -7.27 -2.35
N ASN A 176 3.53 -6.13 -2.92
CA ASN A 176 2.85 -4.87 -2.68
C ASN A 176 2.36 -4.29 -4.01
N ILE A 177 1.06 -4.33 -4.23
CA ILE A 177 0.41 -3.80 -5.43
C ILE A 177 -0.48 -2.64 -4.98
N HIS A 178 -0.24 -1.45 -5.53
CA HIS A 178 -0.98 -0.25 -5.16
C HIS A 178 -2.44 -0.30 -5.62
N ALA A 179 -3.28 0.53 -5.00
CA ALA A 179 -4.59 0.84 -5.57
C ALA A 179 -4.41 1.63 -6.88
N ASN A 180 -5.37 1.51 -7.79
CA ASN A 180 -5.34 2.23 -9.05
C ASN A 180 -5.16 3.75 -8.84
N ASN A 181 -4.58 4.41 -9.83
CA ASN A 181 -4.53 5.88 -9.96
C ASN A 181 -3.56 6.63 -9.04
N ILE A 182 -2.69 5.95 -8.30
CA ILE A 182 -1.66 6.62 -7.51
C ILE A 182 -0.29 6.15 -7.99
N ASN A 183 0.37 6.97 -8.80
CA ASN A 183 1.78 6.74 -9.16
C ASN A 183 2.69 7.29 -8.06
N CYS A 184 2.56 6.72 -6.87
CA CYS A 184 3.27 7.13 -5.68
C CYS A 184 3.44 5.96 -4.71
N SER A 185 4.66 5.65 -4.34
CA SER A 185 4.98 4.71 -3.29
C SER A 185 4.86 5.41 -1.93
N SER A 186 3.75 5.20 -1.25
CA SER A 186 3.45 5.88 0.01
C SER A 186 2.69 5.03 1.01
N ASN A 187 2.44 3.76 0.70
CA ASN A 187 1.67 2.91 1.61
C ASN A 187 2.57 2.32 2.72
N ILE A 188 1.96 2.00 3.84
CA ILE A 188 2.66 1.48 5.02
C ILE A 188 3.35 0.13 4.75
N ARG A 189 2.83 -0.67 3.79
CA ARG A 189 3.40 -1.98 3.43
C ARG A 189 4.85 -1.90 2.97
N LEU A 190 5.28 -0.76 2.40
CA LEU A 190 6.68 -0.54 2.05
C LEU A 190 7.59 -0.74 3.26
N PHE A 191 7.20 -0.17 4.40
CA PHE A 191 7.99 -0.18 5.63
C PHE A 191 7.75 -1.43 6.47
N GLU A 192 6.55 -1.98 6.46
CA GLU A 192 6.22 -3.22 7.18
C GLU A 192 6.98 -4.43 6.62
N ALA A 193 6.93 -4.62 5.29
CA ALA A 193 7.58 -5.75 4.64
C ALA A 193 9.10 -5.69 4.71
N THR A 194 9.66 -4.51 4.47
CA THR A 194 11.11 -4.28 4.53
C THR A 194 11.61 -4.25 5.98
N GLY A 195 10.81 -3.73 6.91
CA GLY A 195 11.13 -3.72 8.34
C GLY A 195 11.25 -5.10 8.96
N VAL A 196 10.43 -6.07 8.54
CA VAL A 196 10.59 -7.48 8.95
C VAL A 196 11.67 -8.22 8.15
N GLY A 197 12.44 -7.55 7.31
CA GLY A 197 13.57 -8.11 6.58
C GLY A 197 13.20 -9.00 5.40
N SER A 198 12.07 -8.74 4.75
CA SER A 198 11.64 -9.48 3.57
C SER A 198 11.90 -8.69 2.28
N CYS A 199 12.16 -9.40 1.19
CA CYS A 199 12.28 -8.81 -0.14
C CYS A 199 10.89 -8.36 -0.63
N LEU A 200 10.73 -7.06 -0.80
CA LEU A 200 9.50 -6.45 -1.26
C LEU A 200 9.49 -6.34 -2.79
N PHE A 201 8.45 -6.89 -3.42
CA PHE A 201 8.12 -6.64 -4.81
C PHE A 201 7.03 -5.56 -4.87
N THR A 202 7.32 -4.42 -5.46
CA THR A 202 6.38 -3.30 -5.53
C THR A 202 6.36 -2.65 -6.91
N GLU A 203 5.24 -2.05 -7.28
CA GLU A 203 5.14 -1.31 -8.53
C GLU A 203 6.14 -0.15 -8.56
N ASN A 204 6.74 0.07 -9.73
CA ASN A 204 7.57 1.25 -9.94
C ASN A 204 6.73 2.53 -9.82
N SER A 205 7.30 3.55 -9.18
CA SER A 205 6.67 4.85 -8.98
C SER A 205 7.72 5.95 -8.98
N LYS A 206 7.27 7.19 -9.19
CA LYS A 206 8.17 8.34 -9.30
C LYS A 206 9.06 8.57 -8.09
N ASN A 207 8.58 8.22 -6.90
CA ASN A 207 9.28 8.49 -5.63
C ASN A 207 9.88 7.25 -4.98
N ILE A 208 9.84 6.08 -5.63
CA ILE A 208 10.35 4.86 -4.98
C ILE A 208 11.86 4.94 -4.72
N SER A 209 12.60 5.57 -5.61
CA SER A 209 14.05 5.76 -5.47
C SER A 209 14.44 6.76 -4.37
N ASP A 210 13.52 7.62 -3.91
CA ASP A 210 13.72 8.47 -2.73
C ASP A 210 13.73 7.65 -1.44
N LEU A 211 13.08 6.47 -1.47
CA LEU A 211 12.88 5.60 -0.31
C LEU A 211 13.84 4.42 -0.29
N PHE A 212 13.99 3.74 -1.43
CA PHE A 212 14.75 2.50 -1.55
C PHE A 212 15.53 2.39 -2.84
N ASP A 213 16.71 1.77 -2.80
CA ASP A 213 17.49 1.43 -3.98
C ASP A 213 16.88 0.22 -4.68
N LYS A 214 16.46 0.43 -5.94
CA LYS A 214 15.88 -0.63 -6.77
C LYS A 214 16.90 -1.76 -7.01
N ASN A 215 16.44 -2.99 -6.97
CA ASN A 215 17.22 -4.23 -7.14
C ASN A 215 18.33 -4.46 -6.09
N LYS A 216 18.45 -3.59 -5.09
CA LYS A 216 19.39 -3.75 -3.96
C LYS A 216 18.66 -3.85 -2.61
N GLU A 217 17.56 -3.12 -2.46
CA GLU A 217 16.76 -3.04 -1.23
C GLU A 217 15.30 -3.46 -1.47
N ILE A 218 14.80 -3.28 -2.70
CA ILE A 218 13.48 -3.72 -3.14
C ILE A 218 13.55 -4.18 -4.59
N ILE A 219 12.54 -4.95 -5.03
CA ILE A 219 12.31 -5.26 -6.44
C ILE A 219 11.14 -4.43 -6.94
N SER A 220 11.43 -3.48 -7.84
CA SER A 220 10.38 -2.73 -8.51
C SER A 220 9.99 -3.39 -9.84
N PHE A 221 8.70 -3.29 -10.22
CA PHE A 221 8.19 -3.82 -11.47
C PHE A 221 7.27 -2.82 -12.19
N GLU A 222 7.24 -2.90 -13.52
CA GLU A 222 6.45 -2.02 -14.38
C GLU A 222 5.07 -2.60 -14.71
N ASN A 223 5.00 -3.90 -14.95
CA ASN A 223 3.79 -4.63 -15.32
C ASN A 223 3.83 -6.07 -14.78
N LYS A 224 2.78 -6.84 -15.04
CA LYS A 224 2.64 -8.22 -14.53
C LYS A 224 3.60 -9.19 -15.16
N GLU A 225 4.01 -8.96 -16.41
CA GLU A 225 4.98 -9.76 -17.15
C GLU A 225 6.38 -9.58 -16.57
N ASP A 226 6.83 -8.33 -16.38
CA ASP A 226 8.11 -7.98 -15.75
C ASP A 226 8.18 -8.51 -14.31
N LEU A 227 7.06 -8.40 -13.55
CA LEU A 227 6.99 -8.99 -12.22
C LEU A 227 7.17 -10.52 -12.24
N ASN A 228 6.53 -11.20 -13.19
CA ASN A 228 6.65 -12.63 -13.34
C ASN A 228 8.09 -13.07 -13.68
N GLU A 229 8.78 -12.36 -14.57
CA GLU A 229 10.18 -12.63 -14.92
C GLU A 229 11.09 -12.46 -13.71
N LYS A 230 10.95 -11.37 -12.96
CA LYS A 230 11.72 -11.10 -11.74
C LYS A 230 11.47 -12.14 -10.65
N ILE A 231 10.23 -12.59 -10.49
CA ILE A 231 9.92 -13.69 -9.56
C ILE A 231 10.59 -14.99 -9.99
N ASN A 232 10.52 -15.35 -11.28
CA ASN A 232 11.14 -16.55 -11.81
C ASN A 232 12.67 -16.55 -11.66
N TYR A 233 13.31 -15.42 -11.93
CA TYR A 233 14.74 -15.22 -11.73
C TYR A 233 15.13 -15.40 -10.26
N LEU A 234 14.47 -14.69 -9.37
CA LEU A 234 14.80 -14.67 -7.95
C LEU A 234 14.48 -16.01 -7.25
N LYS A 235 13.46 -16.74 -7.67
CA LYS A 235 13.20 -18.09 -7.15
C LYS A 235 14.36 -19.05 -7.39
N LYS A 236 15.14 -18.84 -8.45
CA LYS A 236 16.36 -19.60 -8.74
C LYS A 236 17.58 -19.06 -7.97
N ASN A 237 17.50 -17.84 -7.46
CA ASN A 237 18.60 -17.11 -6.79
C ASN A 237 18.19 -16.71 -5.36
N GLN A 238 17.94 -17.71 -4.51
CA GLN A 238 17.39 -17.50 -3.16
C GLN A 238 18.27 -16.60 -2.28
N LEU A 239 19.60 -16.76 -2.36
CA LEU A 239 20.55 -15.91 -1.62
C LEU A 239 20.43 -14.42 -1.99
N GLU A 240 20.08 -14.14 -3.24
CA GLU A 240 19.83 -12.74 -3.66
C GLU A 240 18.56 -12.17 -3.03
N ILE A 241 17.48 -12.96 -2.94
CA ILE A 241 16.26 -12.56 -2.23
C ILE A 241 16.57 -12.18 -0.78
N GLU A 242 17.32 -13.04 -0.08
CA GLU A 242 17.70 -12.81 1.31
C GLU A 242 18.56 -11.55 1.46
N LYS A 243 19.54 -11.37 0.58
CA LYS A 243 20.42 -10.20 0.57
C LYS A 243 19.61 -8.92 0.40
N ILE A 244 18.68 -8.88 -0.56
CA ILE A 244 17.80 -7.73 -0.81
C ILE A 244 16.94 -7.42 0.43
N GLY A 245 16.30 -8.44 1.02
CA GLY A 245 15.48 -8.27 2.22
C GLY A 245 16.27 -7.74 3.42
N LYS A 246 17.47 -8.27 3.65
CA LYS A 246 18.38 -7.81 4.73
C LYS A 246 18.87 -6.38 4.51
N ASN A 247 19.18 -6.01 3.27
CA ASN A 247 19.58 -4.63 2.92
C ASN A 247 18.42 -3.65 3.17
N ALA A 248 17.21 -4.01 2.74
CA ALA A 248 16.02 -3.21 3.00
C ALA A 248 15.77 -2.99 4.49
N GLN A 249 15.87 -4.06 5.29
CA GLN A 249 15.71 -3.97 6.75
C GLN A 249 16.73 -3.04 7.37
N LYS A 250 18.00 -3.17 6.98
CA LYS A 250 19.08 -2.29 7.46
C LYS A 250 18.79 -0.82 7.17
N LYS A 251 18.28 -0.51 5.99
CA LYS A 251 17.88 0.86 5.62
C LYS A 251 16.70 1.35 6.45
N VAL A 252 15.65 0.53 6.59
CA VAL A 252 14.46 0.88 7.37
C VAL A 252 14.82 1.16 8.82
N LEU A 253 15.59 0.28 9.45
CA LEU A 253 16.02 0.43 10.86
C LEU A 253 16.92 1.63 11.09
N LYS A 254 17.58 2.13 10.02
CA LYS A 254 18.43 3.33 10.09
C LYS A 254 17.67 4.62 9.81
N LYS A 255 16.67 4.63 8.91
CA LYS A 255 16.10 5.88 8.35
C LYS A 255 14.57 5.97 8.42
N HIS A 256 13.87 4.86 8.62
CA HIS A 256 12.42 4.81 8.47
C HIS A 256 11.74 4.15 9.68
N ILE A 257 12.25 4.44 10.89
CA ILE A 257 11.64 4.03 12.16
C ILE A 257 10.79 5.17 12.74
N PHE A 258 9.92 4.85 13.69
CA PHE A 258 9.04 5.83 14.33
C PHE A 258 9.81 6.93 15.02
N GLU A 259 10.92 6.64 15.69
CA GLU A 259 11.75 7.63 16.38
C GLU A 259 12.23 8.73 15.41
N GLU A 260 12.81 8.34 14.29
CA GLU A 260 13.25 9.29 13.26
C GLU A 260 12.07 10.09 12.67
N ARG A 261 10.92 9.42 12.52
CA ARG A 261 9.73 10.06 11.96
C ARG A 261 9.10 11.07 12.90
N ILE A 262 9.14 10.79 14.21
CA ILE A 262 8.67 11.72 15.24
C ILE A 262 9.54 12.98 15.26
N LEU A 263 10.86 12.85 15.21
CA LEU A 263 11.76 14.00 15.14
C LEU A 263 11.51 14.85 13.89
N GLU A 264 11.33 14.20 12.74
CA GLU A 264 10.95 14.88 11.50
C GLU A 264 9.60 15.62 11.64
N PHE A 265 8.62 14.99 12.25
CA PHE A 265 7.28 15.56 12.47
C PHE A 265 7.35 16.77 13.40
N GLU A 266 8.06 16.67 14.51
CA GLU A 266 8.25 17.77 15.47
C GLU A 266 8.92 18.98 14.83
N SER A 267 9.99 18.76 14.05
CA SER A 267 10.68 19.87 13.36
C SER A 267 9.73 20.62 12.45
N LYS A 268 8.95 19.87 11.63
CA LYS A 268 8.00 20.46 10.67
C LYS A 268 6.83 21.18 11.33
N ILE A 269 6.43 20.78 12.54
CA ILE A 269 5.40 21.52 13.30
C ILE A 269 6.00 22.82 13.86
N LYS A 270 7.20 22.75 14.46
CA LYS A 270 7.85 23.90 15.08
C LYS A 270 8.18 25.00 14.07
N ASP A 271 8.61 24.65 12.86
CA ASP A 271 8.88 25.60 11.78
C ASP A 271 7.66 26.41 11.30
N GLY A 272 6.51 26.16 11.88
CA GLY A 272 5.24 26.81 11.52
C GLY A 272 4.46 27.40 12.69
N ILE A 273 5.04 27.46 13.88
CA ILE A 273 4.52 28.19 15.04
C ILE A 273 5.34 29.47 15.21
#